data_371abc5d177ee85336f65fcd6b98ea9b
#
_entry.id   371abc5d177ee85336f65fcd6b98ea9b
#
_cell.length_a   1.000
_cell.length_b   1.000
_cell.length_c   1.000
_cell.angle_alpha   90.00
_cell.angle_beta   90.00
_cell.angle_gamma   90.00
#
_symmetry.space_group_name_H-M   'P 1'
#
loop_
_entity.id
_entity.type
_entity.pdbx_description
1 polymer ?
#
loop_
_entity_poly.entity_id
_entity_poly.type
_entity_poly.pdbx_seq_one_letter_code
_entity_poly.pdbx_strand_id
1 'polypeptide(L)'
;FPYPTLFRSVLRDYAHTPDALERAITAVRPFARKRLIVVFGCGGDRDRGKRPQMGNIAERLADWVVLTSDNPRTEDPEAIIDDIERGMRKTNHERVEERDLAILSALERADARDDVILLAGKGHETYQIRGTTKHPFDEKVVVAELTGGRR
;
A
#
# COMPACT_ATOMS: atom_id res chain seq x y z
N PHE A 1 15.48 3.24 -22.86
CA PHE A 1 15.49 3.62 -21.68
C PHE A 1 15.15 2.64 -20.63
N PRO A 2 15.76 2.72 -19.75
CA PRO A 2 15.65 1.78 -18.66
C PRO A 2 14.41 1.92 -17.80
N TYR A 3 13.58 2.93 -18.03
CA TYR A 3 12.44 3.13 -17.16
C TYR A 3 11.50 1.94 -17.09
N PRO A 4 11.13 1.29 -18.18
CA PRO A 4 10.21 0.17 -18.05
C PRO A 4 10.72 -0.96 -17.19
N THR A 5 12.04 -1.08 -17.06
CA THR A 5 12.59 -2.15 -16.25
C THR A 5 12.77 -1.76 -14.80
N LEU A 6 12.62 -0.47 -14.49
CA LEU A 6 12.88 -0.03 -13.14
C LEU A 6 11.85 -0.49 -12.14
N PHE A 7 10.58 -0.51 -12.52
CA PHE A 7 9.52 -0.79 -11.55
C PHE A 7 8.58 -1.88 -12.01
N ARG A 8 9.10 -2.87 -12.69
CA ARG A 8 8.28 -3.99 -13.11
C ARG A 8 7.87 -4.89 -11.94
N SER A 9 8.43 -4.67 -10.79
CA SER A 9 8.10 -5.44 -9.59
C SER A 9 7.17 -4.67 -8.66
N VAL A 10 6.25 -3.90 -9.22
CA VAL A 10 5.14 -3.33 -8.46
C VAL A 10 3.94 -4.23 -8.68
N LEU A 11 3.46 -4.82 -7.59
CA LEU A 11 2.36 -5.78 -7.62
C LEU A 11 1.15 -5.21 -6.89
N ARG A 12 -0.05 -5.57 -7.34
CA ARG A 12 -1.29 -5.15 -6.71
C ARG A 12 -2.05 -6.36 -6.21
N ASP A 13 -2.73 -6.21 -5.08
CA ASP A 13 -3.55 -7.28 -4.53
C ASP A 13 -4.76 -6.66 -3.82
N TYR A 14 -5.87 -7.39 -3.81
CA TYR A 14 -7.10 -6.92 -3.16
C TYR A 14 -7.11 -7.21 -1.67
N ALA A 15 -6.00 -7.67 -1.10
CA ALA A 15 -5.92 -8.05 0.31
C ALA A 15 -6.34 -6.89 1.22
N HIS A 16 -7.44 -7.06 1.93
CA HIS A 16 -7.98 -6.04 2.83
C HIS A 16 -8.39 -6.61 4.18
N THR A 17 -7.93 -7.82 4.50
CA THR A 17 -8.11 -8.44 5.81
C THR A 17 -6.75 -8.87 6.34
N PRO A 18 -6.61 -9.09 7.67
CA PRO A 18 -5.33 -9.55 8.21
C PRO A 18 -4.79 -10.81 7.55
N ASP A 19 -5.62 -11.84 7.41
CA ASP A 19 -5.18 -13.09 6.79
C ASP A 19 -4.79 -12.90 5.33
N ALA A 20 -5.59 -12.13 4.58
CA ALA A 20 -5.30 -11.90 3.17
C ALA A 20 -4.02 -11.10 3.00
N LEU A 21 -3.77 -10.12 3.87
CA LEU A 21 -2.55 -9.33 3.82
C LEU A 21 -1.33 -10.21 4.11
N GLU A 22 -1.43 -11.06 5.13
CA GLU A 22 -0.33 -11.97 5.45
C GLU A 22 -0.03 -12.90 4.28
N ARG A 23 -1.06 -13.46 3.65
CA ARG A 23 -0.87 -14.35 2.50
C ARG A 23 -0.25 -13.60 1.31
N ALA A 24 -0.71 -12.39 1.04
CA ALA A 24 -0.20 -11.62 -0.08
C ALA A 24 1.28 -11.29 0.13
N ILE A 25 1.65 -10.85 1.32
CA ILE A 25 3.04 -10.52 1.63
C ILE A 25 3.90 -11.77 1.51
N THR A 26 3.45 -12.88 2.10
CA THR A 26 4.19 -14.14 2.06
C THR A 26 4.38 -14.63 0.62
N ALA A 27 3.34 -14.47 -0.20
CA ALA A 27 3.39 -14.93 -1.59
C ALA A 27 4.38 -14.13 -2.44
N VAL A 28 4.52 -12.82 -2.18
CA VAL A 28 5.40 -11.98 -2.99
C VAL A 28 6.82 -11.90 -2.43
N ARG A 29 7.00 -12.26 -1.16
CA ARG A 29 8.31 -12.16 -0.51
C ARG A 29 9.46 -12.83 -1.30
N PRO A 30 9.28 -14.03 -1.87
CA PRO A 30 10.37 -14.67 -2.60
C PRO A 30 10.84 -13.90 -3.83
N PHE A 31 10.02 -12.99 -4.36
CA PHE A 31 10.40 -12.22 -5.54
C PHE A 31 11.23 -10.99 -5.19
N ALA A 32 11.33 -10.62 -3.93
CA ALA A 32 12.13 -9.48 -3.49
C ALA A 32 13.54 -9.98 -3.22
N ARG A 33 14.48 -9.50 -4.01
CA ARG A 33 15.89 -9.91 -3.82
C ARG A 33 16.49 -9.24 -2.60
N LYS A 34 16.03 -8.02 -2.28
CA LYS A 34 16.48 -7.31 -1.09
C LYS A 34 15.33 -6.94 -0.20
N ARG A 35 14.53 -5.94 -0.57
CA ARG A 35 13.48 -5.43 0.31
C ARG A 35 12.10 -5.61 -0.28
N LEU A 36 11.16 -5.85 0.60
CA LEU A 36 9.74 -5.84 0.27
C LEU A 36 9.11 -4.61 0.93
N ILE A 37 8.52 -3.74 0.12
CA ILE A 37 7.85 -2.53 0.58
C ILE A 37 6.36 -2.73 0.39
N VAL A 38 5.58 -2.52 1.44
CA VAL A 38 4.13 -2.70 1.39
C VAL A 38 3.44 -1.35 1.58
N VAL A 39 2.52 -1.02 0.69
CA VAL A 39 1.69 0.19 0.77
C VAL A 39 0.27 -0.27 1.00
N PHE A 40 -0.35 0.15 2.11
CA PHE A 40 -1.72 -0.24 2.36
C PHE A 40 -2.41 0.73 3.32
N GLY A 41 -3.74 0.67 3.31
CA GLY A 41 -4.58 1.33 4.28
C GLY A 41 -5.79 0.47 4.56
N CYS A 42 -6.67 0.96 5.43
CA CYS A 42 -7.90 0.26 5.76
C CYS A 42 -9.11 1.10 5.40
N GLY A 43 -10.23 0.46 5.11
CA GLY A 43 -11.46 1.15 4.79
C GLY A 43 -12.08 1.81 6.00
N GLY A 44 -12.72 2.95 5.77
CA GLY A 44 -13.55 3.59 6.77
C GLY A 44 -14.94 2.96 6.80
N ASP A 45 -15.66 3.17 7.90
CA ASP A 45 -17.01 2.63 8.10
C ASP A 45 -17.04 1.12 7.97
N ARG A 46 -16.00 0.47 8.45
CA ARG A 46 -15.82 -0.98 8.41
C ARG A 46 -15.22 -1.42 9.74
N ASP A 47 -14.90 -2.71 9.85
CA ASP A 47 -14.34 -3.30 11.06
C ASP A 47 -13.03 -2.61 11.47
N ARG A 48 -13.05 -1.91 12.59
CA ARG A 48 -11.89 -1.20 13.09
C ARG A 48 -10.91 -2.12 13.81
N GLY A 49 -11.40 -3.26 14.30
CA GLY A 49 -10.55 -4.19 15.06
C GLY A 49 -9.43 -4.79 14.23
N LYS A 50 -9.62 -4.90 12.94
CA LYS A 50 -8.59 -5.47 12.05
C LYS A 50 -7.42 -4.51 11.80
N ARG A 51 -7.61 -3.22 12.05
CA ARG A 51 -6.60 -2.21 11.69
C ARG A 51 -5.26 -2.43 12.40
N PRO A 52 -5.21 -2.55 13.74
CA PRO A 52 -3.92 -2.80 14.38
C PRO A 52 -3.35 -4.18 14.04
N GLN A 53 -4.20 -5.17 13.75
CA GLN A 53 -3.72 -6.49 13.34
C GLN A 53 -2.98 -6.40 12.01
N MET A 54 -3.52 -5.64 11.07
CA MET A 54 -2.88 -5.46 9.76
C MET A 54 -1.57 -4.69 9.88
N GLY A 55 -1.52 -3.68 10.74
CA GLY A 55 -0.29 -2.95 11.00
C GLY A 55 0.79 -3.87 11.54
N ASN A 56 0.44 -4.72 12.49
CA ASN A 56 1.37 -5.68 13.08
C ASN A 56 1.91 -6.66 12.03
N ILE A 57 1.02 -7.20 11.21
CA ILE A 57 1.40 -8.16 10.17
C ILE A 57 2.36 -7.50 9.17
N ALA A 58 2.03 -6.30 8.71
CA ALA A 58 2.85 -5.63 7.73
C ALA A 58 4.24 -5.33 8.28
N GLU A 59 4.35 -4.81 9.50
CA GLU A 59 5.67 -4.47 10.04
C GLU A 59 6.53 -5.69 10.29
N ARG A 60 5.92 -6.84 10.64
CA ARG A 60 6.69 -8.05 10.89
C ARG A 60 7.20 -8.70 9.61
N LEU A 61 6.44 -8.62 8.55
CA LEU A 61 6.72 -9.39 7.34
C LEU A 61 7.32 -8.56 6.20
N ALA A 62 7.19 -7.25 6.24
CA ALA A 62 7.76 -6.37 5.23
C ALA A 62 9.00 -5.67 5.79
N ASP A 63 9.87 -5.21 4.90
CA ASP A 63 11.04 -4.43 5.30
C ASP A 63 10.69 -2.97 5.51
N TRP A 64 9.72 -2.46 4.75
CA TRP A 64 9.25 -1.09 4.89
C TRP A 64 7.76 -1.04 4.60
N VAL A 65 7.03 -0.23 5.34
CA VAL A 65 5.58 -0.08 5.19
C VAL A 65 5.24 1.38 5.00
N VAL A 66 4.38 1.66 4.02
CA VAL A 66 3.80 3.00 3.86
C VAL A 66 2.31 2.89 4.19
N LEU A 67 1.90 3.53 5.27
CA LEU A 67 0.51 3.58 5.70
C LEU A 67 -0.19 4.72 4.97
N THR A 68 -1.30 4.42 4.33
CA THR A 68 -2.02 5.38 3.51
C THR A 68 -3.53 5.15 3.61
N SER A 69 -4.29 5.86 2.81
CA SER A 69 -5.74 5.67 2.74
C SER A 69 -6.11 4.63 1.70
N ASP A 70 -7.12 3.83 2.02
CA ASP A 70 -7.81 3.00 1.05
C ASP A 70 -9.08 3.75 0.64
N ASN A 71 -10.21 3.47 1.29
CA ASN A 71 -11.46 4.21 1.12
C ASN A 71 -11.87 4.75 2.49
N PRO A 72 -11.47 5.98 2.86
CA PRO A 72 -11.77 6.48 4.21
C PRO A 72 -13.25 6.68 4.45
N ARG A 73 -14.05 6.86 3.42
CA ARG A 73 -15.49 7.10 3.52
C ARG A 73 -15.74 8.27 4.45
N THR A 74 -16.60 8.10 5.48
CA THR A 74 -16.95 9.22 6.35
C THR A 74 -16.04 9.37 7.56
N GLU A 75 -15.06 8.46 7.73
CA GLU A 75 -14.11 8.58 8.83
C GLU A 75 -12.96 9.51 8.47
N ASP A 76 -12.33 10.06 9.50
CA ASP A 76 -11.13 10.86 9.33
C ASP A 76 -10.00 9.93 8.85
N PRO A 77 -9.41 10.20 7.69
CA PRO A 77 -8.34 9.34 7.17
C PRO A 77 -7.15 9.20 8.12
N GLU A 78 -6.78 10.25 8.83
CA GLU A 78 -5.68 10.18 9.77
C GLU A 78 -5.99 9.32 10.98
N ALA A 79 -7.25 9.33 11.42
CA ALA A 79 -7.68 8.49 12.53
C ALA A 79 -7.62 7.00 12.16
N ILE A 80 -7.92 6.67 10.92
CA ILE A 80 -7.79 5.29 10.44
C ILE A 80 -6.33 4.85 10.50
N ILE A 81 -5.42 5.71 10.05
CA ILE A 81 -3.99 5.42 10.09
C ILE A 81 -3.50 5.29 11.53
N ASP A 82 -4.00 6.12 12.44
CA ASP A 82 -3.69 5.99 13.87
C ASP A 82 -4.04 4.59 14.39
N ASP A 83 -5.21 4.08 14.00
CA ASP A 83 -5.65 2.75 14.43
C ASP A 83 -4.71 1.65 13.92
N ILE A 84 -4.25 1.78 12.69
CA ILE A 84 -3.29 0.81 12.13
C ILE A 84 -1.98 0.88 12.90
N GLU A 85 -1.50 2.08 13.17
CA GLU A 85 -0.23 2.29 13.84
C GLU A 85 -0.22 1.77 15.28
N ARG A 86 -1.37 1.67 15.91
CA ARG A 86 -1.46 1.11 17.27
C ARG A 86 -0.96 -0.32 17.36
N GLY A 87 -1.00 -1.05 16.25
CA GLY A 87 -0.49 -2.43 16.22
C GLY A 87 0.99 -2.53 15.92
N MET A 88 1.65 -1.41 15.68
CA MET A 88 3.04 -1.39 15.24
C MET A 88 3.96 -0.99 16.38
N ARG A 89 5.10 -1.67 16.48
CA ARG A 89 6.09 -1.46 17.54
C ARG A 89 7.43 -1.00 17.00
N LYS A 90 7.65 -1.18 15.70
CA LYS A 90 8.91 -0.85 15.06
C LYS A 90 8.82 0.50 14.39
N THR A 91 9.95 0.94 13.83
CA THR A 91 10.03 2.22 13.14
C THR A 91 10.24 2.06 11.64
N ASN A 92 9.95 0.87 11.11
CA ASN A 92 10.13 0.58 9.68
C ASN A 92 8.89 0.98 8.86
N HIS A 93 8.34 2.17 9.14
CA HIS A 93 7.18 2.65 8.40
C HIS A 93 7.10 4.16 8.39
N GLU A 94 6.27 4.66 7.49
CA GLU A 94 5.91 6.08 7.40
C GLU A 94 4.41 6.19 7.11
N ARG A 95 3.88 7.38 7.32
CA ARG A 95 2.47 7.70 7.08
C ARG A 95 2.41 8.69 5.93
N VAL A 96 1.68 8.36 4.87
CA VAL A 96 1.43 9.28 3.75
C VAL A 96 -0.03 9.11 3.35
N GLU A 97 -0.89 9.99 3.84
CA GLU A 97 -2.34 9.82 3.72
C GLU A 97 -2.81 9.81 2.26
N GLU A 98 -2.27 10.69 1.43
CA GLU A 98 -2.61 10.72 0.02
C GLU A 98 -1.99 9.50 -0.68
N ARG A 99 -2.84 8.64 -1.24
CA ARG A 99 -2.36 7.35 -1.73
C ARG A 99 -1.42 7.46 -2.93
N ASP A 100 -1.63 8.45 -3.80
CA ASP A 100 -0.71 8.66 -4.91
C ASP A 100 0.68 9.08 -4.42
N LEU A 101 0.73 9.92 -3.38
CA LEU A 101 2.00 10.31 -2.78
C LEU A 101 2.64 9.15 -2.01
N ALA A 102 1.83 8.27 -1.43
CA ALA A 102 2.34 7.07 -0.77
C ALA A 102 3.01 6.15 -1.79
N ILE A 103 2.39 5.97 -2.95
CA ILE A 103 2.97 5.16 -4.02
C ILE A 103 4.27 5.80 -4.51
N LEU A 104 4.28 7.12 -4.68
CA LEU A 104 5.50 7.82 -5.07
C LEU A 104 6.61 7.61 -4.04
N SER A 105 6.30 7.72 -2.75
CA SER A 105 7.28 7.52 -1.70
C SER A 105 7.88 6.11 -1.75
N ALA A 106 7.04 5.10 -1.98
CA ALA A 106 7.51 3.72 -2.12
C ALA A 106 8.42 3.57 -3.32
N LEU A 107 8.05 4.16 -4.45
CA LEU A 107 8.86 4.10 -5.66
C LEU A 107 10.22 4.78 -5.48
N GLU A 108 10.23 5.90 -4.79
CA GLU A 108 11.49 6.63 -4.54
C GLU A 108 12.42 5.87 -3.60
N ARG A 109 11.85 5.12 -2.66
CA ARG A 109 12.63 4.36 -1.70
C ARG A 109 13.17 3.06 -2.29
N ALA A 110 12.46 2.49 -3.25
CA ALA A 110 12.76 1.16 -3.75
C ALA A 110 13.97 1.16 -4.70
N ASP A 111 14.77 0.11 -4.57
CA ASP A 111 15.75 -0.22 -5.60
C ASP A 111 14.98 -0.93 -6.71
N ALA A 112 15.02 -0.36 -7.90
CA ALA A 112 14.20 -0.82 -9.00
C ALA A 112 14.46 -2.25 -9.43
N ARG A 113 15.65 -2.77 -9.17
CA ARG A 113 16.01 -4.13 -9.59
C ARG A 113 15.74 -5.17 -8.53
N ASP A 114 15.99 -4.81 -7.28
CA ASP A 114 16.06 -5.80 -6.20
C ASP A 114 14.89 -5.76 -5.27
N ASP A 115 14.16 -4.65 -5.23
CA ASP A 115 13.03 -4.49 -4.32
C ASP A 115 11.71 -4.77 -5.01
N VAL A 116 10.74 -5.21 -4.22
CA VAL A 116 9.36 -5.41 -4.68
C VAL A 116 8.47 -4.47 -3.88
N ILE A 117 7.51 -3.85 -4.57
CA ILE A 117 6.48 -3.03 -3.94
C ILE A 117 5.15 -3.76 -4.08
N LEU A 118 4.48 -3.96 -2.96
CA LEU A 118 3.14 -4.53 -2.94
C LEU A 118 2.14 -3.44 -2.56
N LEU A 119 1.21 -3.14 -3.47
CA LEU A 119 0.10 -2.22 -3.22
C LEU A 119 -1.09 -3.08 -2.84
N ALA A 120 -1.46 -3.05 -1.55
CA ALA A 120 -2.49 -3.92 -1.03
C ALA A 120 -3.76 -3.16 -0.71
N GLY A 121 -4.88 -3.80 -0.93
CA GLY A 121 -6.21 -3.32 -0.55
C GLY A 121 -7.13 -3.02 -1.71
N LYS A 122 -6.66 -2.36 -2.75
CA LYS A 122 -7.54 -1.93 -3.84
C LYS A 122 -7.68 -2.93 -4.97
N GLY A 123 -6.64 -3.73 -5.22
CA GLY A 123 -6.70 -4.66 -6.35
C GLY A 123 -7.03 -3.95 -7.65
N HIS A 124 -8.18 -4.28 -8.21
CA HIS A 124 -8.62 -3.71 -9.49
C HIS A 124 -9.55 -2.51 -9.35
N GLU A 125 -9.79 -2.02 -8.14
CA GLU A 125 -10.64 -0.85 -7.96
C GLU A 125 -10.04 0.36 -8.66
N THR A 126 -10.90 1.12 -9.34
CA THR A 126 -10.47 2.29 -10.11
C THR A 126 -10.96 3.59 -9.47
N TYR A 127 -11.25 3.56 -8.18
CA TYR A 127 -11.81 4.69 -7.45
C TYR A 127 -11.35 4.68 -6.01
N GLN A 128 -11.50 5.84 -5.37
CA GLN A 128 -11.32 5.96 -3.92
C GLN A 128 -12.55 6.68 -3.38
N ILE A 129 -13.12 6.18 -2.30
CA ILE A 129 -14.31 6.77 -1.69
C ILE A 129 -13.87 7.65 -0.52
N ARG A 130 -14.14 8.96 -0.65
CA ARG A 130 -13.93 9.93 0.41
C ARG A 130 -15.27 10.58 0.71
N GLY A 131 -15.72 10.54 1.97
CA GLY A 131 -17.09 10.87 2.29
C GLY A 131 -18.02 9.89 1.62
N THR A 132 -18.92 10.39 0.80
CA THR A 132 -19.85 9.56 0.04
C THR A 132 -19.56 9.63 -1.47
N THR A 133 -18.45 10.22 -1.85
CA THR A 133 -18.11 10.47 -3.24
C THR A 133 -17.01 9.50 -3.71
N LYS A 134 -17.22 8.90 -4.88
CA LYS A 134 -16.18 8.11 -5.54
C LYS A 134 -15.34 9.05 -6.39
N HIS A 135 -14.05 9.05 -6.14
CA HIS A 135 -13.08 9.81 -6.93
C HIS A 135 -12.31 8.84 -7.81
N PRO A 136 -12.03 9.18 -9.06
CA PRO A 136 -11.21 8.31 -9.91
C PRO A 136 -9.83 8.11 -9.27
N PHE A 137 -9.44 6.85 -9.17
CA PHE A 137 -8.12 6.51 -8.66
C PHE A 137 -7.78 5.09 -9.12
N ASP A 138 -6.93 4.98 -10.11
CA ASP A 138 -6.50 3.70 -10.65
C ASP A 138 -5.00 3.56 -10.42
N GLU A 139 -4.62 2.62 -9.56
CA GLU A 139 -3.22 2.44 -9.19
C GLU A 139 -2.35 2.11 -10.39
N LYS A 140 -2.89 1.38 -11.35
CA LYS A 140 -2.16 1.06 -12.57
C LYS A 140 -1.77 2.33 -13.32
N VAL A 141 -2.70 3.28 -13.42
CA VAL A 141 -2.45 4.55 -14.09
C VAL A 141 -1.46 5.40 -13.28
N VAL A 142 -1.65 5.44 -11.96
CA VAL A 142 -0.77 6.22 -11.08
C VAL A 142 0.67 5.73 -11.20
N VAL A 143 0.87 4.42 -11.12
CA VAL A 143 2.22 3.85 -11.23
C VAL A 143 2.83 4.16 -12.61
N ALA A 144 2.04 4.02 -13.67
CA ALA A 144 2.53 4.31 -15.02
C ALA A 144 2.96 5.77 -15.15
N GLU A 145 2.17 6.69 -14.61
CA GLU A 145 2.50 8.11 -14.67
C GLU A 145 3.75 8.43 -13.86
N LEU A 146 3.86 7.87 -12.65
CA LEU A 146 4.98 8.16 -11.76
C LEU A 146 6.29 7.55 -12.26
N THR A 147 6.23 6.47 -13.00
CA THR A 147 7.43 5.83 -13.55
C THR A 147 7.77 6.30 -14.94
N GLY A 148 6.95 7.19 -15.51
CA GLY A 148 7.16 7.65 -16.87
C GLY A 148 6.88 6.59 -17.91
N GLY A 149 6.25 5.49 -17.51
CA GLY A 149 6.01 4.34 -18.39
C GLY A 149 4.76 4.46 -19.20
N ARG A 150 4.48 5.65 -19.81
CA ARG A 150 3.35 5.68 -20.62
C ARG A 150 3.62 5.11 -21.89
N ARG A 151 3.22 4.57 -22.30
CA ARG A 151 3.46 4.11 -23.42
C ARG A 151 3.18 3.19 -23.56
#